data_96343d0975488ee84d130d7e4d5030f5
#
_entry.id   96343d0975488ee84d130d7e4d5030f5
#
_cell.length_a   1.000
_cell.length_b   1.000
_cell.length_c   1.000
_cell.angle_alpha   90.00
_cell.angle_beta   90.00
_cell.angle_gamma   90.00
#
_symmetry.space_group_name_H-M   'P 1'
#
loop_
_entity.id
_entity.type
_entity.pdbx_description
1 polymer ?
#
loop_
_entity_poly.entity_id
_entity_poly.type
_entity_poly.pdbx_seq_one_letter_code
_entity_poly.pdbx_strand_id
1 'polypeptide(L)'
;MHKLTLAICLYNAEKYIKETLESVLAQTMQDFHLLIVNDCSTDGSIAAVEEFFAQHPRQYEIVTLKENKGIGYARHYAERKAETKYMMFLDADDILYPTAIEKMYKKITSDKDLMAVGCYLEYVNEKGKKIGGGIFLGETSKARFYEKAANKKLIFMQPTAIYDRETALSVGGYVTNGYPEGTPRYQDYCEDLDLWTRMSDLYKDGKAIIVIPEILCKYRKIGNGLSSNSFNMIIKMRYTKRNLLLRRDGKPDMSFIEFYNSLSRKEMRALKRDAKAADSLRNGVFYLKRKNIFKGPWEIMKSIYYRPGYILDKLKHNFFKK
;
A
#
# COMPACT_ATOMS: atom_id res chain seq x y z
N MET A 1 -8.26 5.49 27.07
CA MET A 1 -8.64 5.65 25.65
C MET A 1 -7.38 5.46 24.81
N HIS A 2 -7.37 4.48 23.91
CA HIS A 2 -6.22 4.24 23.03
C HIS A 2 -5.95 5.45 22.12
N LYS A 3 -4.69 5.68 21.79
CA LYS A 3 -4.28 6.76 20.86
C LYS A 3 -4.05 6.29 19.43
N LEU A 4 -4.00 4.98 19.22
CA LEU A 4 -3.75 4.31 17.94
C LEU A 4 -4.82 3.24 17.71
N THR A 5 -5.34 3.13 16.49
CA THR A 5 -6.07 1.98 15.97
C THR A 5 -5.19 1.21 14.99
N LEU A 6 -4.94 -0.07 15.27
CA LEU A 6 -4.42 -1.02 14.29
C LEU A 6 -5.61 -1.69 13.59
N ALA A 7 -5.78 -1.46 12.31
CA ALA A 7 -6.84 -2.04 11.50
C ALA A 7 -6.32 -3.15 10.58
N ILE A 8 -6.97 -4.30 10.61
CA ILE A 8 -6.73 -5.43 9.70
C ILE A 8 -7.93 -5.54 8.76
N CYS A 9 -7.71 -5.38 7.45
CA CYS A 9 -8.73 -5.65 6.44
C CYS A 9 -8.64 -7.13 6.06
N LEU A 10 -9.69 -7.88 6.37
CA LEU A 10 -9.75 -9.33 6.25
C LEU A 10 -10.62 -9.73 5.06
N TYR A 11 -10.06 -10.48 4.12
CA TYR A 11 -10.82 -11.16 3.06
C TYR A 11 -10.10 -12.42 2.62
N ASN A 12 -10.73 -13.58 2.86
CA ASN A 12 -10.24 -14.90 2.44
C ASN A 12 -8.75 -15.14 2.76
N ALA A 13 -8.38 -14.90 4.02
CA ALA A 13 -7.01 -15.01 4.54
C ALA A 13 -6.85 -16.11 5.60
N GLU A 14 -7.72 -17.11 5.64
CA GLU A 14 -7.71 -18.22 6.60
C GLU A 14 -6.31 -18.83 6.80
N LYS A 15 -5.55 -18.96 5.72
CA LYS A 15 -4.19 -19.56 5.74
C LYS A 15 -3.14 -18.71 6.43
N TYR A 16 -3.37 -17.40 6.58
CA TYR A 16 -2.33 -16.45 6.97
C TYR A 16 -2.68 -15.66 8.22
N ILE A 17 -3.97 -15.43 8.48
CA ILE A 17 -4.44 -14.53 9.52
C ILE A 17 -3.89 -14.89 10.91
N LYS A 18 -3.73 -16.16 11.23
CA LYS A 18 -3.18 -16.62 12.51
C LYS A 18 -1.76 -16.08 12.74
N GLU A 19 -0.88 -16.21 11.73
CA GLU A 19 0.50 -15.72 11.82
C GLU A 19 0.55 -14.18 11.92
N THR A 20 -0.36 -13.49 11.22
CA THR A 20 -0.55 -12.04 11.34
C THR A 20 -0.93 -11.66 12.78
N LEU A 21 -1.93 -12.34 13.38
CA LEU A 21 -2.38 -12.07 14.75
C LEU A 21 -1.31 -12.40 15.79
N GLU A 22 -0.54 -13.48 15.62
CA GLU A 22 0.62 -13.80 16.46
C GLU A 22 1.62 -12.62 16.46
N SER A 23 1.88 -12.02 15.31
CA SER A 23 2.77 -10.87 15.19
C SER A 23 2.22 -9.60 15.86
N VAL A 24 0.89 -9.45 15.91
CA VAL A 24 0.19 -8.37 16.63
C VAL A 24 0.31 -8.56 18.14
N LEU A 25 0.12 -9.75 18.64
CA LEU A 25 0.29 -10.06 20.06
C LEU A 25 1.74 -9.92 20.53
N ALA A 26 2.70 -10.18 19.65
CA ALA A 26 4.13 -10.08 19.94
C ALA A 26 4.66 -8.62 19.95
N GLN A 27 3.82 -7.61 19.68
CA GLN A 27 4.28 -6.22 19.69
C GLN A 27 4.69 -5.75 21.09
N THR A 28 5.80 -5.02 21.18
CA THR A 28 6.27 -4.41 22.44
C THR A 28 5.35 -3.30 22.94
N MET A 29 4.66 -2.61 22.04
CA MET A 29 3.60 -1.66 22.38
C MET A 29 2.24 -2.31 22.15
N GLN A 30 1.46 -2.49 23.22
CA GLN A 30 0.12 -3.12 23.20
C GLN A 30 -1.03 -2.14 23.37
N ASP A 31 -0.74 -0.84 23.64
CA ASP A 31 -1.76 0.20 23.84
C ASP A 31 -2.31 0.71 22.50
N PHE A 32 -3.06 -0.17 21.83
CA PHE A 32 -3.82 0.18 20.62
C PHE A 32 -5.14 -0.58 20.57
N HIS A 33 -6.14 0.05 19.97
CA HIS A 33 -7.39 -0.59 19.59
C HIS A 33 -7.16 -1.48 18.38
N LEU A 34 -7.53 -2.77 18.45
CA LEU A 34 -7.47 -3.69 17.34
C LEU A 34 -8.84 -3.78 16.67
N LEU A 35 -8.90 -3.29 15.42
CA LEU A 35 -10.09 -3.32 14.57
C LEU A 35 -9.88 -4.28 13.41
N ILE A 36 -10.75 -5.28 13.26
CA ILE A 36 -10.75 -6.21 12.13
C ILE A 36 -11.98 -5.89 11.28
N VAL A 37 -11.77 -5.51 10.02
CA VAL A 37 -12.85 -5.29 9.05
C VAL A 37 -12.87 -6.46 8.09
N ASN A 38 -13.82 -7.36 8.28
CA ASN A 38 -14.05 -8.48 7.38
C ASN A 38 -14.87 -8.04 6.17
N ASP A 39 -14.27 -8.08 5.00
CA ASP A 39 -14.89 -7.73 3.71
C ASP A 39 -15.69 -8.90 3.13
N CYS A 40 -16.57 -9.49 3.96
CA CYS A 40 -17.43 -10.61 3.60
C CYS A 40 -16.65 -11.85 3.14
N SER A 41 -15.69 -12.33 3.97
CA SER A 41 -14.94 -13.57 3.68
C SER A 41 -15.88 -14.77 3.54
N THR A 42 -15.54 -15.67 2.61
CA THR A 42 -16.29 -16.89 2.31
C THR A 42 -15.56 -18.17 2.72
N ASP A 43 -14.34 -18.03 3.26
CA ASP A 43 -13.52 -19.11 3.82
C ASP A 43 -13.59 -19.11 5.36
N GLY A 44 -12.73 -19.88 6.02
CA GLY A 44 -12.64 -19.97 7.47
C GLY A 44 -11.97 -18.79 8.18
N SER A 45 -11.76 -17.64 7.52
CA SER A 45 -11.01 -16.49 8.09
C SER A 45 -11.59 -15.99 9.41
N ILE A 46 -12.91 -15.85 9.53
CA ILE A 46 -13.56 -15.37 10.77
C ILE A 46 -13.38 -16.41 11.88
N ALA A 47 -13.67 -17.67 11.59
CA ALA A 47 -13.53 -18.75 12.58
C ALA A 47 -12.07 -18.83 13.08
N ALA A 48 -11.07 -18.64 12.19
CA ALA A 48 -9.66 -18.61 12.57
C ALA A 48 -9.31 -17.45 13.52
N VAL A 49 -9.92 -16.26 13.31
CA VAL A 49 -9.77 -15.10 14.23
C VAL A 49 -10.39 -15.39 15.58
N GLU A 50 -11.63 -15.90 15.61
CA GLU A 50 -12.36 -16.21 16.85
C GLU A 50 -11.66 -17.30 17.66
N GLU A 51 -11.24 -18.40 17.01
CA GLU A 51 -10.46 -19.47 17.63
C GLU A 51 -9.14 -18.95 18.20
N PHE A 52 -8.44 -18.10 17.45
CA PHE A 52 -7.17 -17.52 17.90
C PHE A 52 -7.35 -16.72 19.19
N PHE A 53 -8.33 -15.82 19.26
CA PHE A 53 -8.55 -14.99 20.44
C PHE A 53 -9.24 -15.74 21.60
N ALA A 54 -9.91 -16.87 21.36
CA ALA A 54 -10.35 -17.76 22.42
C ALA A 54 -9.16 -18.38 23.17
N GLN A 55 -8.05 -18.66 22.47
CA GLN A 55 -6.82 -19.22 23.06
C GLN A 55 -5.86 -18.12 23.58
N HIS A 56 -5.94 -16.90 23.03
CA HIS A 56 -5.06 -15.78 23.35
C HIS A 56 -5.90 -14.53 23.67
N PRO A 57 -6.47 -14.44 24.88
CA PRO A 57 -7.42 -13.38 25.22
C PRO A 57 -6.85 -11.97 25.02
N ARG A 58 -7.47 -11.19 24.14
CA ARG A 58 -7.22 -9.77 23.89
C ARG A 58 -8.53 -9.11 23.46
N GLN A 59 -8.72 -7.86 23.88
CA GLN A 59 -9.84 -7.06 23.38
C GLN A 59 -9.61 -6.70 21.91
N TYR A 60 -10.57 -7.00 21.07
CA TYR A 60 -10.62 -6.64 19.67
C TYR A 60 -12.05 -6.32 19.24
N GLU A 61 -12.19 -5.62 18.15
CA GLU A 61 -13.46 -5.36 17.49
C GLU A 61 -13.43 -6.00 16.10
N ILE A 62 -14.46 -6.75 15.75
CA ILE A 62 -14.64 -7.27 14.39
C ILE A 62 -15.93 -6.72 13.79
N VAL A 63 -15.85 -6.23 12.57
CA VAL A 63 -16.98 -5.76 11.78
C VAL A 63 -17.01 -6.52 10.48
N THR A 64 -18.15 -7.14 10.16
CA THR A 64 -18.36 -7.82 8.89
C THR A 64 -19.19 -6.93 7.96
N LEU A 65 -18.66 -6.64 6.77
CA LEU A 65 -19.39 -5.94 5.73
C LEU A 65 -20.46 -6.86 5.12
N LYS A 66 -21.55 -6.26 4.63
CA LYS A 66 -22.68 -7.02 4.06
C LYS A 66 -22.33 -7.73 2.75
N GLU A 67 -21.34 -7.24 2.02
CA GLU A 67 -20.86 -7.77 0.76
C GLU A 67 -19.38 -7.45 0.57
N ASN A 68 -18.69 -8.20 -0.30
CA ASN A 68 -17.29 -7.91 -0.65
C ASN A 68 -17.18 -6.64 -1.51
N LYS A 69 -16.62 -5.58 -0.94
CA LYS A 69 -16.43 -4.25 -1.56
C LYS A 69 -14.99 -3.94 -1.95
N GLY A 70 -14.04 -4.79 -1.57
CA GLY A 70 -12.63 -4.67 -1.84
C GLY A 70 -11.85 -3.91 -0.77
N ILE A 71 -10.52 -4.02 -0.87
CA ILE A 71 -9.59 -3.47 0.13
C ILE A 71 -9.72 -1.94 0.27
N GLY A 72 -9.93 -1.22 -0.84
CA GLY A 72 -10.12 0.23 -0.81
C GLY A 72 -11.31 0.64 0.03
N TYR A 73 -12.43 -0.08 -0.07
CA TYR A 73 -13.61 0.17 0.74
C TYR A 73 -13.42 -0.26 2.21
N ALA A 74 -12.78 -1.40 2.44
CA ALA A 74 -12.52 -1.87 3.81
C ALA A 74 -11.63 -0.87 4.58
N ARG A 75 -10.59 -0.30 3.94
CA ARG A 75 -9.76 0.77 4.51
C ARG A 75 -10.54 2.06 4.72
N HIS A 76 -11.35 2.49 3.74
CA HIS A 76 -12.25 3.63 3.87
C HIS A 76 -13.18 3.50 5.08
N TYR A 77 -13.79 2.32 5.25
CA TYR A 77 -14.68 2.03 6.37
C TYR A 77 -13.94 2.08 7.71
N ALA A 78 -12.81 1.37 7.81
CA ALA A 78 -12.00 1.33 9.02
C ALA A 78 -11.50 2.71 9.45
N GLU A 79 -11.04 3.53 8.49
CA GLU A 79 -10.55 4.89 8.75
C GLU A 79 -11.62 5.80 9.36
N ARG A 80 -12.87 5.67 8.90
CA ARG A 80 -14.00 6.48 9.41
C ARG A 80 -14.57 5.96 10.72
N LYS A 81 -14.53 4.65 10.90
CA LYS A 81 -14.97 4.01 12.13
C LYS A 81 -14.02 4.23 13.30
N ALA A 82 -12.73 4.32 13.06
CA ALA A 82 -11.74 4.57 14.10
C ALA A 82 -11.96 5.93 14.76
N GLU A 83 -11.81 5.98 16.10
CA GLU A 83 -11.98 7.18 16.92
C GLU A 83 -10.63 7.71 17.44
N THR A 84 -9.55 6.97 17.19
CA THR A 84 -8.23 7.31 17.69
C THR A 84 -7.54 8.36 16.81
N LYS A 85 -6.59 9.11 17.40
CA LYS A 85 -5.81 10.11 16.67
C LYS A 85 -4.96 9.50 15.57
N TYR A 86 -4.32 8.37 15.86
CA TYR A 86 -3.45 7.69 14.91
C TYR A 86 -4.08 6.41 14.40
N MET A 87 -3.74 6.06 13.18
CA MET A 87 -4.20 4.84 12.55
C MET A 87 -3.04 4.12 11.83
N MET A 88 -3.11 2.80 11.79
CA MET A 88 -2.21 1.93 11.07
C MET A 88 -2.99 0.80 10.42
N PHE A 89 -2.67 0.47 9.17
CA PHE A 89 -3.16 -0.73 8.52
C PHE A 89 -2.12 -1.84 8.53
N LEU A 90 -2.59 -3.06 8.68
CA LEU A 90 -1.83 -4.28 8.47
C LEU A 90 -2.66 -5.20 7.58
N ASP A 91 -2.07 -5.68 6.48
CA ASP A 91 -2.74 -6.64 5.61
C ASP A 91 -2.82 -8.01 6.32
N ALA A 92 -3.92 -8.74 6.08
CA ALA A 92 -4.23 -9.98 6.81
C ALA A 92 -3.28 -11.16 6.53
N ASP A 93 -2.32 -10.96 5.65
CA ASP A 93 -1.28 -11.92 5.25
C ASP A 93 0.16 -11.45 5.56
N ASP A 94 0.31 -10.24 6.13
CA ASP A 94 1.61 -9.66 6.49
C ASP A 94 1.95 -9.87 7.97
N ILE A 95 3.23 -9.72 8.33
CA ILE A 95 3.76 -10.02 9.66
C ILE A 95 4.58 -8.82 10.14
N LEU A 96 4.27 -8.32 11.33
CA LEU A 96 5.05 -7.26 11.97
C LEU A 96 6.25 -7.83 12.74
N TYR A 97 7.36 -7.12 12.73
CA TYR A 97 8.43 -7.35 13.71
C TYR A 97 8.02 -6.80 15.09
N PRO A 98 8.49 -7.37 16.20
CA PRO A 98 7.97 -7.06 17.54
C PRO A 98 8.01 -5.58 17.94
N THR A 99 8.94 -4.80 17.42
CA THR A 99 9.11 -3.37 17.76
C THR A 99 8.49 -2.42 16.73
N ALA A 100 7.74 -2.94 15.75
CA ALA A 100 7.26 -2.15 14.62
C ALA A 100 6.34 -1.00 15.04
N ILE A 101 5.29 -1.31 15.80
CA ILE A 101 4.32 -0.31 16.27
C ILE A 101 5.02 0.70 17.19
N GLU A 102 5.78 0.24 18.15
CA GLU A 102 6.47 1.11 19.11
C GLU A 102 7.40 2.12 18.41
N LYS A 103 8.24 1.65 17.49
CA LYS A 103 9.19 2.52 16.78
C LYS A 103 8.48 3.54 15.90
N MET A 104 7.49 3.13 15.12
CA MET A 104 6.72 4.07 14.30
C MET A 104 5.91 5.05 15.14
N TYR A 105 5.30 4.59 16.24
CA TYR A 105 4.55 5.45 17.15
C TYR A 105 5.43 6.47 17.87
N LYS A 106 6.57 6.05 18.43
CA LYS A 106 7.57 6.97 19.01
C LYS A 106 8.02 7.99 17.98
N LYS A 107 8.24 7.58 16.74
CA LYS A 107 8.71 8.50 15.69
C LYS A 107 7.65 9.54 15.33
N ILE A 108 6.41 9.13 15.08
CA ILE A 108 5.35 10.09 14.69
C ILE A 108 5.03 11.07 15.82
N THR A 109 5.10 10.63 17.08
CA THR A 109 4.82 11.48 18.24
C THR A 109 5.99 12.38 18.64
N SER A 110 7.22 12.12 18.15
CA SER A 110 8.41 12.92 18.45
C SER A 110 8.48 14.25 17.70
N ASP A 111 7.68 14.43 16.66
CA ASP A 111 7.70 15.63 15.82
C ASP A 111 6.27 15.92 15.32
N LYS A 112 5.69 17.04 15.75
CA LYS A 112 4.32 17.49 15.41
C LYS A 112 4.08 17.72 13.91
N ASP A 113 5.15 17.86 13.14
CA ASP A 113 5.07 18.05 11.70
C ASP A 113 4.94 16.71 10.95
N LEU A 114 5.21 15.58 11.61
CA LEU A 114 5.03 14.26 11.00
C LEU A 114 3.56 13.89 10.96
N MET A 115 3.02 13.74 9.78
CA MET A 115 1.64 13.30 9.56
C MET A 115 1.55 11.82 9.20
N ALA A 116 2.65 11.18 8.77
CA ALA A 116 2.74 9.74 8.60
C ALA A 116 4.18 9.25 8.73
N VAL A 117 4.32 8.05 9.31
CA VAL A 117 5.61 7.37 9.49
C VAL A 117 5.46 5.91 9.08
N GLY A 118 6.16 5.51 8.03
CA GLY A 118 6.26 4.13 7.56
C GLY A 118 7.57 3.47 7.95
N CYS A 119 7.80 2.27 7.39
CA CYS A 119 9.04 1.51 7.58
C CYS A 119 9.42 0.79 6.28
N TYR A 120 10.59 0.15 6.26
CA TYR A 120 10.96 -0.77 5.20
C TYR A 120 10.35 -2.16 5.45
N LEU A 121 10.13 -2.90 4.37
CA LEU A 121 9.56 -4.24 4.38
C LEU A 121 10.52 -5.23 3.74
N GLU A 122 10.51 -6.50 4.18
CA GLU A 122 11.15 -7.59 3.45
C GLU A 122 10.11 -8.54 2.82
N TYR A 123 10.50 -9.21 1.75
CA TYR A 123 9.62 -10.17 1.08
C TYR A 123 9.72 -11.55 1.71
N VAL A 124 8.55 -12.14 1.99
CA VAL A 124 8.44 -13.56 2.35
C VAL A 124 7.53 -14.29 1.35
N ASN A 125 7.72 -15.60 1.21
CA ASN A 125 6.82 -16.45 0.41
C ASN A 125 5.57 -16.83 1.23
N GLU A 126 4.68 -17.62 0.62
CA GLU A 126 3.45 -18.12 1.26
C GLU A 126 3.70 -18.86 2.57
N LYS A 127 4.89 -19.44 2.77
CA LYS A 127 5.32 -20.15 3.99
C LYS A 127 6.07 -19.25 4.99
N GLY A 128 6.02 -17.92 4.83
CA GLY A 128 6.74 -16.98 5.70
C GLY A 128 8.27 -16.97 5.53
N LYS A 129 8.83 -17.75 4.60
CA LYS A 129 10.28 -17.81 4.37
C LYS A 129 10.74 -16.62 3.51
N LYS A 130 11.80 -15.92 3.94
CA LYS A 130 12.43 -14.83 3.21
C LYS A 130 12.86 -15.26 1.80
N ILE A 131 12.47 -14.48 0.78
CA ILE A 131 12.77 -14.76 -0.64
C ILE A 131 13.71 -13.75 -1.27
N GLY A 132 14.38 -12.98 -0.43
CA GLY A 132 15.28 -11.90 -0.85
C GLY A 132 14.53 -10.68 -1.40
N GLY A 133 15.27 -9.58 -1.61
CA GLY A 133 14.68 -8.29 -1.95
C GLY A 133 13.97 -7.67 -0.75
N GLY A 134 13.23 -6.61 -1.03
CA GLY A 134 12.48 -5.87 -0.03
C GLY A 134 11.86 -4.64 -0.65
N ILE A 135 11.10 -3.90 0.14
CA ILE A 135 10.50 -2.64 -0.25
C ILE A 135 11.16 -1.54 0.59
N PHE A 136 11.97 -0.74 -0.07
CA PHE A 136 12.72 0.39 0.51
C PHE A 136 12.16 1.69 -0.07
N LEU A 137 10.84 1.88 0.09
CA LEU A 137 10.12 3.03 -0.44
C LEU A 137 9.82 4.04 0.65
N GLY A 138 9.88 5.31 0.28
CA GLY A 138 9.64 6.45 1.16
C GLY A 138 10.91 7.27 1.39
N GLU A 139 10.71 8.46 1.93
CA GLU A 139 11.81 9.39 2.24
C GLU A 139 12.16 9.29 3.73
N THR A 140 13.43 9.20 4.06
CA THR A 140 13.89 9.01 5.45
C THR A 140 14.06 10.32 6.21
N SER A 141 13.87 11.46 5.55
CA SER A 141 13.95 12.79 6.18
C SER A 141 12.90 13.76 5.62
N LYS A 142 12.51 14.73 6.46
CA LYS A 142 11.58 15.81 6.05
C LYS A 142 12.14 16.60 4.87
N ALA A 143 13.42 16.89 4.83
CA ALA A 143 14.04 17.66 3.73
C ALA A 143 13.86 16.97 2.38
N ARG A 144 14.14 15.66 2.30
CA ARG A 144 13.92 14.87 1.08
C ARG A 144 12.44 14.77 0.70
N PHE A 145 11.56 14.63 1.69
CA PHE A 145 10.12 14.64 1.45
C PHE A 145 9.68 15.98 0.86
N TYR A 146 10.11 17.11 1.45
CA TYR A 146 9.75 18.45 0.96
C TYR A 146 10.26 18.69 -0.47
N GLU A 147 11.49 18.30 -0.77
CA GLU A 147 12.04 18.38 -2.12
C GLU A 147 11.15 17.59 -3.11
N LYS A 148 10.78 16.37 -2.75
CA LYS A 148 9.96 15.50 -3.59
C LYS A 148 8.56 16.06 -3.80
N ALA A 149 7.93 16.55 -2.73
CA ALA A 149 6.60 17.15 -2.76
C ALA A 149 6.61 18.44 -3.59
N ALA A 150 7.59 19.35 -3.40
CA ALA A 150 7.75 20.56 -4.17
C ALA A 150 7.94 20.31 -5.67
N ASN A 151 8.68 19.25 -6.02
CA ASN A 151 8.88 18.78 -7.39
C ASN A 151 7.68 18.01 -7.96
N LYS A 152 6.51 18.08 -7.32
CA LYS A 152 5.26 17.44 -7.77
C LYS A 152 5.45 15.94 -8.04
N LYS A 153 6.26 15.21 -7.23
CA LYS A 153 6.46 13.77 -7.35
C LYS A 153 5.39 13.00 -6.57
N LEU A 154 5.06 11.80 -7.03
CA LEU A 154 4.24 10.86 -6.27
C LEU A 154 4.97 10.45 -5.00
N ILE A 155 4.23 10.31 -3.89
CA ILE A 155 4.77 9.90 -2.60
C ILE A 155 4.48 8.42 -2.40
N PHE A 156 5.53 7.62 -2.53
CA PHE A 156 5.45 6.18 -2.31
C PHE A 156 5.80 5.84 -0.88
N MET A 157 4.88 5.22 -0.18
CA MET A 157 5.07 4.59 1.13
C MET A 157 4.12 3.39 1.22
N GLN A 158 4.46 2.41 2.02
CA GLN A 158 3.61 1.23 2.22
C GLN A 158 2.37 1.58 3.07
N PRO A 159 1.26 0.85 2.95
CA PRO A 159 0.09 1.07 3.80
C PRO A 159 0.37 0.73 5.27
N THR A 160 1.33 -0.16 5.55
CA THR A 160 1.82 -0.48 6.89
C THR A 160 2.63 0.70 7.45
N ALA A 161 1.92 1.74 7.83
CA ALA A 161 2.45 3.01 8.35
C ALA A 161 1.50 3.56 9.41
N ILE A 162 2.03 4.25 10.41
CA ILE A 162 1.22 5.02 11.36
C ILE A 162 1.04 6.41 10.81
N TYR A 163 -0.21 6.90 10.77
CA TYR A 163 -0.54 8.23 10.28
C TYR A 163 -1.58 8.94 11.16
N ASP A 164 -1.56 10.26 11.11
CA ASP A 164 -2.55 11.11 11.75
C ASP A 164 -3.86 11.04 10.95
N ARG A 165 -4.88 10.43 11.57
CA ARG A 165 -6.16 10.13 10.94
C ARG A 165 -6.93 11.39 10.54
N GLU A 166 -6.95 12.42 11.40
CA GLU A 166 -7.65 13.67 11.09
C GLU A 166 -7.01 14.39 9.91
N THR A 167 -5.68 14.41 9.86
CA THR A 167 -4.93 14.94 8.71
C THR A 167 -5.26 14.15 7.43
N ALA A 168 -5.35 12.83 7.49
CA ALA A 168 -5.75 12.02 6.33
C ALA A 168 -7.19 12.33 5.90
N LEU A 169 -8.13 12.42 6.84
CA LEU A 169 -9.53 12.77 6.56
C LEU A 169 -9.69 14.18 6.01
N SER A 170 -8.87 15.15 6.45
CA SER A 170 -8.91 16.53 5.93
C SER A 170 -8.60 16.63 4.44
N VAL A 171 -7.86 15.66 3.89
CA VAL A 171 -7.60 15.55 2.45
C VAL A 171 -8.47 14.48 1.76
N GLY A 172 -9.56 14.03 2.44
CA GLY A 172 -10.58 13.12 1.93
C GLY A 172 -10.41 11.66 2.33
N GLY A 173 -9.34 11.27 3.05
CA GLY A 173 -9.10 9.90 3.49
C GLY A 173 -9.00 8.89 2.33
N TYR A 174 -9.29 7.62 2.58
CA TYR A 174 -9.41 6.63 1.50
C TYR A 174 -10.67 6.88 0.66
N VAL A 175 -10.51 7.06 -0.65
CA VAL A 175 -11.58 7.45 -1.59
C VAL A 175 -12.13 6.23 -2.30
N THR A 176 -13.46 6.07 -2.27
CA THR A 176 -14.17 4.94 -2.91
C THR A 176 -15.18 5.37 -3.97
N ASN A 177 -15.51 6.65 -4.05
CA ASN A 177 -16.41 7.22 -5.06
C ASN A 177 -15.67 7.69 -6.31
N GLY A 178 -16.40 7.92 -7.39
CA GLY A 178 -15.84 8.41 -8.66
C GLY A 178 -15.13 7.33 -9.48
N TYR A 179 -15.31 6.05 -9.13
CA TYR A 179 -14.84 4.89 -9.90
C TYR A 179 -16.01 4.21 -10.62
N PRO A 180 -15.76 3.49 -11.74
CA PRO A 180 -16.78 2.69 -12.40
C PRO A 180 -17.18 1.51 -11.51
N GLU A 181 -18.44 1.13 -11.58
CA GLU A 181 -18.94 -0.07 -10.93
C GLU A 181 -18.38 -1.36 -11.59
N GLY A 182 -18.37 -2.45 -10.83
CA GLY A 182 -17.94 -3.76 -11.30
C GLY A 182 -16.42 -4.01 -11.20
N THR A 183 -15.95 -4.94 -11.99
CA THR A 183 -14.54 -5.37 -12.00
C THR A 183 -13.83 -4.94 -13.28
N PRO A 184 -12.55 -4.50 -13.20
CA PRO A 184 -11.74 -4.39 -11.99
C PRO A 184 -12.16 -3.22 -11.12
N ARG A 185 -12.17 -3.41 -9.79
CA ARG A 185 -12.39 -2.34 -8.83
C ARG A 185 -11.14 -1.46 -8.75
N TYR A 186 -11.11 -0.39 -9.50
CA TYR A 186 -9.92 0.49 -9.58
C TYR A 186 -9.59 1.18 -8.26
N GLN A 187 -10.54 1.37 -7.35
CA GLN A 187 -10.30 1.90 -6.01
C GLN A 187 -9.41 1.00 -5.15
N ASP A 188 -9.26 -0.28 -5.50
CA ASP A 188 -8.43 -1.25 -4.78
C ASP A 188 -6.95 -1.21 -5.19
N TYR A 189 -6.59 -0.37 -6.17
CA TYR A 189 -5.22 -0.25 -6.67
C TYR A 189 -4.61 1.10 -6.27
N CYS A 190 -3.42 1.10 -5.69
CA CYS A 190 -2.68 2.31 -5.31
C CYS A 190 -3.51 3.29 -4.45
N GLU A 191 -4.41 2.81 -3.63
CA GLU A 191 -5.24 3.62 -2.73
C GLU A 191 -4.40 4.30 -1.65
N ASP A 192 -3.35 3.62 -1.19
CA ASP A 192 -2.33 4.14 -0.30
C ASP A 192 -1.49 5.24 -0.97
N LEU A 193 -0.98 4.98 -2.17
CA LEU A 193 -0.24 5.97 -2.96
C LEU A 193 -1.06 7.25 -3.20
N ASP A 194 -2.36 7.10 -3.46
CA ASP A 194 -3.27 8.21 -3.66
C ASP A 194 -3.41 9.04 -2.38
N LEU A 195 -3.64 8.39 -1.25
CA LEU A 195 -3.73 9.05 0.06
C LEU A 195 -2.43 9.80 0.40
N TRP A 196 -1.28 9.13 0.33
CA TRP A 196 0.02 9.75 0.64
C TRP A 196 0.33 10.92 -0.29
N THR A 197 -0.09 10.82 -1.55
CA THR A 197 0.13 11.90 -2.54
C THR A 197 -0.78 13.10 -2.25
N ARG A 198 -2.03 12.89 -1.79
CA ARG A 198 -2.92 13.99 -1.37
C ARG A 198 -2.42 14.63 -0.07
N MET A 199 -2.05 13.84 0.92
CA MET A 199 -1.43 14.35 2.15
C MET A 199 -0.16 15.16 1.86
N SER A 200 0.60 14.81 0.80
CA SER A 200 1.80 15.58 0.44
C SER A 200 1.53 17.03 0.03
N ASP A 201 0.29 17.39 -0.25
CA ASP A 201 -0.06 18.78 -0.54
C ASP A 201 0.11 19.71 0.67
N LEU A 202 0.06 19.13 1.88
CA LEU A 202 0.29 19.83 3.16
C LEU A 202 1.77 20.12 3.45
N TYR A 203 2.70 19.81 2.55
CA TYR A 203 4.12 20.13 2.73
C TYR A 203 4.39 21.64 2.88
N LYS A 204 3.52 22.47 2.31
CA LYS A 204 3.59 23.94 2.42
C LYS A 204 3.28 24.42 3.84
N ASP A 205 2.53 23.62 4.60
CA ASP A 205 2.18 23.87 6.00
C ASP A 205 3.21 23.24 6.96
N GLY A 206 4.36 22.83 6.44
CA GLY A 206 5.43 22.19 7.20
C GLY A 206 5.18 20.72 7.53
N LYS A 207 4.10 20.09 7.02
CA LYS A 207 3.79 18.69 7.29
C LYS A 207 4.62 17.74 6.44
N ALA A 208 4.99 16.58 7.01
CA ALA A 208 5.88 15.62 6.35
C ALA A 208 5.45 14.16 6.52
N ILE A 209 5.79 13.36 5.52
CA ILE A 209 5.72 11.89 5.52
C ILE A 209 7.13 11.36 5.44
N ILE A 210 7.51 10.47 6.35
CA ILE A 210 8.83 9.83 6.34
C ILE A 210 8.73 8.33 6.59
N VAL A 211 9.83 7.63 6.37
CA VAL A 211 9.98 6.22 6.76
C VAL A 211 11.18 6.05 7.69
N ILE A 212 11.04 5.14 8.65
CA ILE A 212 12.16 4.62 9.43
C ILE A 212 12.95 3.69 8.52
N PRO A 213 14.27 3.88 8.35
CA PRO A 213 15.09 3.04 7.46
C PRO A 213 15.43 1.67 8.09
N GLU A 214 14.42 1.03 8.67
CA GLU A 214 14.50 -0.30 9.28
C GLU A 214 13.42 -1.21 8.70
N ILE A 215 13.75 -2.49 8.54
CA ILE A 215 12.77 -3.50 8.14
C ILE A 215 11.96 -3.88 9.37
N LEU A 216 10.70 -3.45 9.42
CA LEU A 216 9.80 -3.67 10.54
C LEU A 216 8.55 -4.49 10.17
N CYS A 217 8.44 -4.92 8.91
CA CYS A 217 7.34 -5.76 8.46
C CYS A 217 7.82 -6.76 7.41
N LYS A 218 7.22 -7.94 7.38
CA LYS A 218 7.37 -8.95 6.33
C LYS A 218 6.15 -8.88 5.43
N TYR A 219 6.39 -8.59 4.16
CA TYR A 219 5.37 -8.54 3.13
C TYR A 219 5.28 -9.88 2.40
N ARG A 220 4.11 -10.52 2.47
CA ARG A 220 3.90 -11.84 1.86
C ARG A 220 3.62 -11.71 0.36
N LYS A 221 4.38 -12.43 -0.43
CA LYS A 221 4.19 -12.53 -1.89
C LYS A 221 3.33 -13.73 -2.22
N ILE A 222 2.05 -13.46 -2.52
CA ILE A 222 1.07 -14.43 -3.01
C ILE A 222 0.94 -14.24 -4.53
N GLY A 223 0.88 -15.35 -5.28
CA GLY A 223 0.97 -15.32 -6.74
C GLY A 223 -0.07 -14.45 -7.46
N ASN A 224 -1.30 -14.36 -6.92
CA ASN A 224 -2.43 -13.67 -7.53
C ASN A 224 -2.83 -12.36 -6.79
N GLY A 225 -1.93 -11.75 -6.04
CA GLY A 225 -2.22 -10.49 -5.32
C GLY A 225 -2.52 -9.31 -6.25
N LEU A 226 -3.26 -8.31 -5.77
CA LEU A 226 -3.66 -7.10 -6.52
C LEU A 226 -2.44 -6.41 -7.15
N SER A 227 -1.31 -6.33 -6.43
CA SER A 227 -0.05 -5.75 -6.91
C SER A 227 0.55 -6.44 -8.13
N SER A 228 0.03 -7.61 -8.53
CA SER A 228 0.46 -8.34 -9.74
C SER A 228 -0.17 -7.80 -11.03
N ASN A 229 -1.24 -7.03 -10.98
CA ASN A 229 -1.90 -6.44 -12.15
C ASN A 229 -1.25 -5.12 -12.55
N SER A 230 -0.22 -5.19 -13.42
CA SER A 230 0.56 -4.02 -13.82
C SER A 230 -0.27 -2.94 -14.53
N PHE A 231 -1.28 -3.32 -15.32
CA PHE A 231 -2.10 -2.33 -16.02
C PHE A 231 -2.92 -1.47 -15.03
N ASN A 232 -3.60 -2.11 -14.08
CA ASN A 232 -4.42 -1.40 -13.11
C ASN A 232 -3.55 -0.54 -12.18
N MET A 233 -2.38 -1.03 -11.79
CA MET A 233 -1.40 -0.25 -11.03
C MET A 233 -0.93 1.00 -11.80
N ILE A 234 -0.54 0.84 -13.06
CA ILE A 234 0.01 1.94 -13.87
C ILE A 234 -1.06 3.00 -14.16
N ILE A 235 -2.27 2.59 -14.53
CA ILE A 235 -3.35 3.55 -14.82
C ILE A 235 -3.74 4.35 -13.57
N LYS A 236 -3.80 3.71 -12.39
CA LYS A 236 -4.04 4.37 -11.12
C LYS A 236 -2.92 5.35 -10.75
N MET A 237 -1.66 4.97 -10.93
CA MET A 237 -0.52 5.87 -10.74
C MET A 237 -0.61 7.10 -11.66
N ARG A 238 -1.04 6.93 -12.91
CA ARG A 238 -1.26 8.04 -13.84
C ARG A 238 -2.40 8.95 -13.40
N TYR A 239 -3.50 8.37 -12.94
CA TYR A 239 -4.62 9.11 -12.35
C TYR A 239 -4.18 9.95 -11.14
N THR A 240 -3.54 9.32 -10.15
CA THR A 240 -3.03 10.01 -8.97
C THR A 240 -2.05 11.13 -9.35
N LYS A 241 -1.18 10.89 -10.35
CA LYS A 241 -0.26 11.92 -10.84
C LYS A 241 -1.01 13.07 -11.53
N ARG A 242 -2.07 12.79 -12.28
CA ARG A 242 -2.88 13.82 -12.94
C ARG A 242 -3.54 14.73 -11.90
N ASN A 243 -4.16 14.16 -10.88
CA ASN A 243 -4.80 14.91 -9.82
C ASN A 243 -3.79 15.71 -8.97
N LEU A 244 -2.62 15.14 -8.67
CA LEU A 244 -1.54 15.91 -8.04
C LEU A 244 -1.20 17.17 -8.84
N LEU A 245 -1.09 17.09 -10.15
CA LEU A 245 -0.78 18.23 -11.00
C LEU A 245 -1.93 19.26 -11.00
N LEU A 246 -3.18 18.79 -11.10
CA LEU A 246 -4.35 19.65 -11.04
C LEU A 246 -4.40 20.44 -9.72
N ARG A 247 -4.27 19.77 -8.57
CA ARG A 247 -4.27 20.43 -7.26
C ARG A 247 -3.13 21.44 -7.10
N ARG A 248 -1.93 21.11 -7.62
CA ARG A 248 -0.78 22.02 -7.59
C ARG A 248 -0.94 23.24 -8.49
N ASP A 249 -1.85 23.16 -9.46
CA ASP A 249 -2.22 24.26 -10.36
C ASP A 249 -3.53 24.94 -9.90
N GLY A 250 -4.01 24.67 -8.67
CA GLY A 250 -5.24 25.27 -8.10
C GLY A 250 -6.54 24.79 -8.74
N LYS A 251 -6.52 23.65 -9.43
CA LYS A 251 -7.68 23.07 -10.10
C LYS A 251 -8.27 21.93 -9.27
N PRO A 252 -9.57 21.66 -9.37
CA PRO A 252 -10.21 20.54 -8.69
C PRO A 252 -9.70 19.20 -9.21
N ASP A 253 -9.75 18.18 -8.35
CA ASP A 253 -9.51 16.80 -8.74
C ASP A 253 -10.58 16.33 -9.71
N MET A 254 -10.19 15.50 -10.66
CA MET A 254 -11.12 14.76 -11.51
C MET A 254 -11.42 13.40 -10.92
N SER A 255 -12.62 12.86 -11.15
CA SER A 255 -12.93 11.46 -10.84
C SER A 255 -12.13 10.51 -11.71
N PHE A 256 -12.03 9.24 -11.28
CA PHE A 256 -11.36 8.23 -12.11
C PHE A 256 -12.11 7.99 -13.43
N ILE A 257 -13.45 8.08 -13.42
CA ILE A 257 -14.28 7.95 -14.62
C ILE A 257 -13.93 9.05 -15.63
N GLU A 258 -13.88 10.32 -15.19
CA GLU A 258 -13.51 11.44 -16.05
C GLU A 258 -12.09 11.28 -16.60
N PHE A 259 -11.13 10.91 -15.73
CA PHE A 259 -9.76 10.63 -16.16
C PHE A 259 -9.72 9.52 -17.22
N TYR A 260 -10.37 8.38 -16.96
CA TYR A 260 -10.37 7.25 -17.87
C TYR A 260 -10.95 7.60 -19.24
N ASN A 261 -12.07 8.35 -19.26
CA ASN A 261 -12.73 8.80 -20.47
C ASN A 261 -11.93 9.90 -21.22
N SER A 262 -11.07 10.65 -20.52
CA SER A 262 -10.20 11.65 -21.15
C SER A 262 -9.00 11.07 -21.89
N LEU A 263 -8.69 9.79 -21.67
CA LEU A 263 -7.54 9.14 -22.29
C LEU A 263 -7.76 8.93 -23.80
N SER A 264 -6.88 9.49 -24.60
CA SER A 264 -6.84 9.22 -26.04
C SER A 264 -6.50 7.76 -26.33
N ARG A 265 -6.87 7.28 -27.52
CA ARG A 265 -6.49 5.92 -27.99
C ARG A 265 -4.97 5.71 -27.96
N LYS A 266 -4.19 6.78 -28.22
CA LYS A 266 -2.71 6.72 -28.19
C LYS A 266 -2.20 6.52 -26.77
N GLU A 267 -2.73 7.26 -25.80
CA GLU A 267 -2.37 7.14 -24.38
C GLU A 267 -2.75 5.77 -23.83
N MET A 268 -3.95 5.29 -24.11
CA MET A 268 -4.39 3.96 -23.70
C MET A 268 -3.49 2.85 -24.28
N ARG A 269 -3.09 2.94 -25.54
CA ARG A 269 -2.14 1.99 -26.13
C ARG A 269 -0.76 2.07 -25.46
N ALA A 270 -0.31 3.27 -25.10
CA ALA A 270 0.96 3.45 -24.37
C ALA A 270 0.90 2.79 -22.99
N LEU A 271 -0.17 3.04 -22.21
CA LEU A 271 -0.38 2.41 -20.91
C LEU A 271 -0.38 0.87 -20.98
N LYS A 272 -1.08 0.30 -21.98
CA LYS A 272 -1.09 -1.15 -22.21
C LYS A 272 0.29 -1.71 -22.57
N ARG A 273 1.10 -0.96 -23.34
CA ARG A 273 2.49 -1.36 -23.65
C ARG A 273 3.38 -1.29 -22.41
N ASP A 274 3.25 -0.23 -21.62
CA ASP A 274 3.98 -0.09 -20.36
C ASP A 274 3.66 -1.26 -19.40
N ALA A 275 2.39 -1.64 -19.29
CA ALA A 275 1.96 -2.79 -18.49
C ALA A 275 2.56 -4.12 -19.00
N LYS A 276 2.50 -4.37 -20.29
CA LYS A 276 3.12 -5.57 -20.89
C LYS A 276 4.64 -5.61 -20.67
N ALA A 277 5.32 -4.47 -20.76
CA ALA A 277 6.74 -4.38 -20.46
C ALA A 277 7.05 -4.69 -18.99
N ALA A 278 6.22 -4.17 -18.07
CA ALA A 278 6.34 -4.44 -16.64
C ALA A 278 6.14 -5.93 -16.31
N ASP A 279 5.08 -6.54 -16.86
CA ASP A 279 4.78 -7.95 -16.65
C ASP A 279 5.88 -8.85 -17.20
N SER A 280 6.34 -8.57 -18.42
CA SER A 280 7.42 -9.33 -19.04
C SER A 280 8.73 -9.20 -18.26
N LEU A 281 9.08 -8.01 -17.77
CA LEU A 281 10.28 -7.85 -16.93
C LEU A 281 10.17 -8.65 -15.63
N ARG A 282 9.02 -8.57 -14.96
CA ARG A 282 8.75 -9.31 -13.71
C ARG A 282 8.88 -10.83 -13.95
N ASN A 283 8.24 -11.34 -15.01
CA ASN A 283 8.32 -12.75 -15.38
C ASN A 283 9.74 -13.16 -15.75
N GLY A 284 10.46 -12.32 -16.48
CA GLY A 284 11.85 -12.57 -16.85
C GLY A 284 12.75 -12.75 -15.62
N VAL A 285 12.65 -11.82 -14.66
CA VAL A 285 13.39 -11.90 -13.39
C VAL A 285 12.99 -13.14 -12.58
N PHE A 286 11.70 -13.49 -12.56
CA PHE A 286 11.20 -14.68 -11.87
C PHE A 286 11.79 -15.97 -12.47
N TYR A 287 11.79 -16.11 -13.80
CA TYR A 287 12.36 -17.28 -14.46
C TYR A 287 13.89 -17.37 -14.30
N LEU A 288 14.61 -16.24 -14.36
CA LEU A 288 16.06 -16.23 -14.14
C LEU A 288 16.43 -16.68 -12.72
N LYS A 289 15.70 -16.23 -11.70
CA LYS A 289 15.91 -16.68 -10.32
C LYS A 289 15.69 -18.19 -10.15
N ARG A 290 14.88 -18.80 -11.00
CA ARG A 290 14.68 -20.27 -11.07
C ARG A 290 15.62 -20.97 -12.04
N LYS A 291 16.69 -20.28 -12.48
CA LYS A 291 17.70 -20.80 -13.41
C LYS A 291 17.12 -21.25 -14.75
N ASN A 292 15.98 -20.72 -15.17
CA ASN A 292 15.41 -21.00 -16.49
C ASN A 292 16.05 -20.07 -17.53
N ILE A 293 17.13 -20.56 -18.15
CA ILE A 293 17.96 -19.80 -19.09
C ILE A 293 17.29 -19.49 -20.44
N PHE A 294 16.18 -20.14 -20.76
CA PHE A 294 15.44 -19.86 -21.99
C PHE A 294 14.29 -18.88 -21.77
N LYS A 295 13.42 -19.14 -20.79
CA LYS A 295 12.23 -18.30 -20.55
C LYS A 295 12.60 -16.94 -19.97
N GLY A 296 13.61 -16.87 -19.09
CA GLY A 296 14.03 -15.62 -18.47
C GLY A 296 14.46 -14.56 -19.50
N PRO A 297 15.49 -14.82 -20.32
CA PRO A 297 15.92 -13.89 -21.37
C PRO A 297 14.82 -13.57 -22.39
N TRP A 298 14.00 -14.54 -22.75
CA TRP A 298 12.87 -14.32 -23.67
C TRP A 298 11.88 -13.29 -23.15
N GLU A 299 11.47 -13.39 -21.89
CA GLU A 299 10.58 -12.41 -21.26
C GLU A 299 11.25 -11.03 -21.13
N ILE A 300 12.56 -10.96 -20.86
CA ILE A 300 13.30 -9.70 -20.84
C ILE A 300 13.29 -9.05 -22.24
N MET A 301 13.52 -9.82 -23.29
CA MET A 301 13.45 -9.32 -24.67
C MET A 301 12.05 -8.78 -25.01
N LYS A 302 10.98 -9.47 -24.58
CA LYS A 302 9.61 -8.95 -24.73
C LYS A 302 9.43 -7.61 -24.03
N SER A 303 9.97 -7.44 -22.81
CA SER A 303 9.91 -6.17 -22.10
C SER A 303 10.56 -5.04 -22.91
N ILE A 304 11.72 -5.28 -23.49
CA ILE A 304 12.43 -4.33 -24.37
C ILE A 304 11.59 -4.03 -25.62
N TYR A 305 11.02 -5.06 -26.26
CA TYR A 305 10.16 -4.91 -27.43
C TYR A 305 8.94 -4.02 -27.16
N TYR A 306 8.24 -4.24 -26.02
CA TYR A 306 7.08 -3.43 -25.65
C TYR A 306 7.46 -1.99 -25.32
N ARG A 307 8.58 -1.76 -24.60
CA ARG A 307 9.09 -0.44 -24.24
C ARG A 307 10.62 -0.46 -24.09
N PRO A 308 11.38 -0.05 -25.12
CA PRO A 308 12.85 -0.14 -25.13
C PRO A 308 13.55 0.51 -23.94
N GLY A 309 13.04 1.66 -23.47
CA GLY A 309 13.59 2.38 -22.31
C GLY A 309 13.17 1.85 -20.93
N TYR A 310 12.22 0.90 -20.84
CA TYR A 310 11.61 0.52 -19.57
C TYR A 310 12.62 -0.03 -18.56
N ILE A 311 13.51 -0.90 -19.00
CA ILE A 311 14.54 -1.49 -18.14
C ILE A 311 15.53 -0.43 -17.67
N LEU A 312 15.97 0.46 -18.57
CA LEU A 312 16.87 1.56 -18.23
C LEU A 312 16.25 2.52 -17.21
N ASP A 313 14.97 2.85 -17.38
CA ASP A 313 14.22 3.67 -16.43
C ASP A 313 14.15 3.01 -15.05
N LYS A 314 13.92 1.69 -14.99
CA LYS A 314 13.93 0.92 -13.74
C LYS A 314 15.30 0.86 -13.10
N LEU A 315 16.35 0.65 -13.88
CA LEU A 315 17.73 0.64 -13.39
C LEU A 315 18.12 2.01 -12.83
N LYS A 316 17.84 3.10 -13.54
CA LYS A 316 18.08 4.47 -13.05
C LYS A 316 17.37 4.71 -11.71
N HIS A 317 16.09 4.30 -11.59
CA HIS A 317 15.33 4.46 -10.34
C HIS A 317 15.90 3.63 -9.17
N ASN A 318 16.48 2.47 -9.45
CA ASN A 318 16.97 1.56 -8.41
C ASN A 318 18.46 1.78 -8.04
N PHE A 319 19.29 2.21 -9.00
CA PHE A 319 20.74 2.36 -8.80
C PHE A 319 21.18 3.79 -8.45
N PHE A 320 20.40 4.83 -8.81
CA PHE A 320 20.73 6.22 -8.47
C PHE A 320 20.00 6.75 -7.22
N LYS A 321 19.45 5.84 -6.40
CA LYS A 321 18.91 6.15 -5.07
C LYS A 321 19.92 5.83 -3.95
N LYS A 322 21.21 5.99 -4.23
CA LYS A 322 22.22 5.99 -3.15
C LYS A 322 22.52 7.40 -2.70
#